data_93571c4b69424d46dec8ba33ef4b91af
#
_entry.id   93571c4b69424d46dec8ba33ef4b91af
#
_cell.length_a   1.000
_cell.length_b   1.000
_cell.length_c   1.000
_cell.angle_alpha   90.00
_cell.angle_beta   90.00
_cell.angle_gamma   90.00
#
_symmetry.space_group_name_H-M   'P 1'
#
loop_
_entity.id
_entity.type
_entity.pdbx_description
1 polymer ?
#
loop_
_entity_poly.entity_id
_entity_poly.type
_entity_poly.pdbx_seq_one_letter_code
_entity_poly.pdbx_strand_id
1 'polypeptide(L)'
;MLYEHILNIERSKAIELSECHENSTESVEAMEHYLLKFNEMLDILKETKTPCIKKQPLFEWSDRNSSSWMFEQYRIKHTLHKMLMKEAKKHFDACEFKKAHQLLTRAVVLCKEMLVAEFVMTPYVRGMPELQKEHALA
;
A
#
# COMPACT_ATOMS: atom_id res chain seq x y z
N MET A 1 -1.86 16.44 14.61
CA MET A 1 -2.43 15.54 15.60
C MET A 1 -3.74 14.94 15.19
N LEU A 2 -4.72 15.76 14.80
CA LEU A 2 -5.99 15.25 14.28
C LEU A 2 -5.81 14.41 13.02
N TYR A 3 -4.91 14.82 12.16
CA TYR A 3 -4.63 14.14 10.90
C TYR A 3 -4.01 12.75 11.12
N GLU A 4 -3.09 12.63 12.08
CA GLU A 4 -2.50 11.34 12.44
C GLU A 4 -3.54 10.37 13.00
N HIS A 5 -4.46 10.88 13.79
CA HIS A 5 -5.54 10.06 14.34
C HIS A 5 -6.46 9.52 13.25
N ILE A 6 -6.85 10.37 12.30
CA ILE A 6 -7.66 9.97 11.15
C ILE A 6 -6.91 8.92 10.32
N LEU A 7 -5.62 9.15 10.09
CA LEU A 7 -4.79 8.23 9.32
C LEU A 7 -4.72 6.86 9.99
N ASN A 8 -4.59 6.82 11.31
CA ASN A 8 -4.54 5.56 12.05
C ASN A 8 -5.87 4.79 11.97
N ILE A 9 -6.99 5.48 11.99
CA ILE A 9 -8.31 4.86 11.83
C ILE A 9 -8.43 4.25 10.44
N GLU A 10 -8.07 5.00 9.41
CA GLU A 10 -8.11 4.52 8.02
C GLU A 10 -7.18 3.34 7.82
N ARG A 11 -5.99 3.40 8.39
CA ARG A 11 -5.01 2.33 8.34
C ARG A 11 -5.52 1.04 8.98
N SER A 12 -6.05 1.15 10.18
CA SER A 12 -6.56 -0.02 10.91
C SER A 12 -7.68 -0.70 10.15
N LYS A 13 -8.60 0.08 9.59
CA LYS A 13 -9.70 -0.44 8.78
C LYS A 13 -9.19 -1.13 7.52
N ALA A 14 -8.25 -0.50 6.81
CA ALA A 14 -7.70 -1.05 5.58
C ALA A 14 -6.96 -2.37 5.81
N ILE A 15 -6.14 -2.43 6.85
CA ILE A 15 -5.39 -3.64 7.19
C ILE A 15 -6.33 -4.76 7.62
N GLU A 16 -7.29 -4.46 8.46
CA GLU A 16 -8.27 -5.45 8.92
C GLU A 16 -9.01 -6.09 7.74
N LEU A 17 -9.49 -5.26 6.81
CA LEU A 17 -10.17 -5.75 5.62
C LEU A 17 -9.24 -6.51 4.68
N SER A 18 -7.96 -6.10 4.58
CA SER A 18 -6.99 -6.78 3.72
C SER A 18 -6.60 -8.16 4.24
N GLU A 19 -6.67 -8.36 5.55
CA GLU A 19 -6.35 -9.64 6.19
C GLU A 19 -7.54 -10.59 6.26
N CYS A 20 -8.74 -10.12 5.94
CA CYS A 20 -9.90 -10.98 5.81
C CYS A 20 -9.73 -11.91 4.62
N HIS A 21 -10.19 -13.16 4.77
CA HIS A 21 -10.09 -14.17 3.71
C HIS A 21 -10.93 -13.81 2.49
N GLU A 22 -11.93 -12.98 2.65
CA GLU A 22 -12.76 -12.51 1.55
C GLU A 22 -12.29 -11.14 1.07
N ASN A 23 -11.60 -11.15 -0.06
CA ASN A 23 -11.24 -9.92 -0.74
C ASN A 23 -12.49 -9.39 -1.46
N SER A 24 -12.83 -8.13 -1.23
CA SER A 24 -14.02 -7.51 -1.78
C SER A 24 -13.71 -6.11 -2.30
N THR A 25 -14.67 -5.54 -3.03
CA THR A 25 -14.58 -4.16 -3.48
C THR A 25 -14.38 -3.21 -2.29
N GLU A 26 -15.04 -3.51 -1.18
CA GLU A 26 -14.90 -2.72 0.06
C GLU A 26 -13.46 -2.74 0.57
N SER A 27 -12.81 -3.90 0.54
CA SER A 27 -11.40 -4.03 0.95
C SER A 27 -10.49 -3.18 0.07
N VAL A 28 -10.69 -3.24 -1.24
CA VAL A 28 -9.93 -2.46 -2.22
C VAL A 28 -10.12 -0.96 -1.97
N GLU A 29 -11.37 -0.52 -1.81
CA GLU A 29 -11.68 0.89 -1.57
C GLU A 29 -11.05 1.40 -0.28
N ALA A 30 -11.09 0.60 0.79
CA ALA A 30 -10.49 0.97 2.06
C ALA A 30 -8.98 1.16 1.93
N MET A 31 -8.31 0.27 1.24
CA MET A 31 -6.87 0.37 1.04
C MET A 31 -6.51 1.55 0.14
N GLU A 32 -7.28 1.82 -0.91
CA GLU A 32 -7.09 2.98 -1.76
C GLU A 32 -7.28 4.28 -0.98
N HIS A 33 -8.29 4.34 -0.13
CA HIS A 33 -8.56 5.50 0.70
C HIS A 33 -7.41 5.75 1.68
N TYR A 34 -6.89 4.69 2.28
CA TYR A 34 -5.72 4.81 3.14
C TYR A 34 -4.51 5.33 2.37
N LEU A 35 -4.25 4.80 1.18
CA LEU A 35 -3.13 5.27 0.34
C LEU A 35 -3.27 6.76 0.01
N LEU A 36 -4.48 7.20 -0.36
CA LEU A 36 -4.74 8.59 -0.66
C LEU A 36 -4.44 9.49 0.54
N LYS A 37 -4.93 9.13 1.70
CA LYS A 37 -4.71 9.90 2.93
C LYS A 37 -3.24 9.88 3.34
N PHE A 38 -2.58 8.77 3.16
CA PHE A 38 -1.15 8.64 3.44
C PHE A 38 -0.34 9.58 2.53
N ASN A 39 -0.65 9.62 1.25
CA ASN A 39 0.03 10.51 0.30
C ASN A 39 -0.20 11.97 0.62
N GLU A 40 -1.43 12.35 1.02
CA GLU A 40 -1.74 13.71 1.44
C GLU A 40 -0.88 14.10 2.64
N MET A 41 -0.73 13.21 3.60
CA MET A 41 0.10 13.48 4.78
C MET A 41 1.56 13.61 4.42
N LEU A 42 2.08 12.79 3.51
CA LEU A 42 3.46 12.92 3.03
C LEU A 42 3.70 14.28 2.38
N ASP A 43 2.74 14.76 1.58
CA ASP A 43 2.85 16.07 0.95
C ASP A 43 2.88 17.19 1.97
N ILE A 44 2.04 17.11 2.99
CA ILE A 44 2.03 18.07 4.09
C ILE A 44 3.38 18.09 4.81
N LEU A 45 3.94 16.91 5.10
CA LEU A 45 5.23 16.81 5.77
C LEU A 45 6.37 17.39 4.93
N LYS A 46 6.32 17.23 3.62
CA LYS A 46 7.31 17.82 2.71
C LYS A 46 7.22 19.33 2.66
N GLU A 47 6.00 19.88 2.62
CA GLU A 47 5.76 21.32 2.55
C GLU A 47 6.16 22.04 3.83
N THR A 48 5.85 21.46 4.96
CA THR A 48 6.08 22.12 6.25
C THR A 48 7.53 22.10 6.69
N LYS A 49 8.36 21.23 6.10
CA LYS A 49 9.78 21.05 6.45
C LYS A 49 10.01 20.97 7.97
N THR A 50 8.96 20.64 8.69
CA THR A 50 9.03 20.64 10.15
C THR A 50 9.76 19.37 10.60
N PRO A 51 10.85 19.50 11.35
CA PRO A 51 11.49 18.35 12.01
C PRO A 51 10.61 17.82 13.14
N CYS A 52 9.30 17.98 13.02
CA CYS A 52 8.33 17.65 14.06
C CYS A 52 8.07 16.15 14.19
N ILE A 53 8.71 15.34 13.40
CA ILE A 53 8.66 13.90 13.63
C ILE A 53 9.75 13.60 14.66
N LYS A 54 9.58 14.16 15.84
CA LYS A 54 10.39 13.80 17.00
C LYS A 54 10.14 12.34 17.40
N LYS A 55 9.03 11.79 17.00
CA LYS A 55 8.71 10.37 17.18
C LYS A 55 8.64 9.73 15.81
N GLN A 56 9.49 8.77 15.55
CA GLN A 56 9.36 7.94 14.37
C GLN A 56 8.05 7.17 14.47
N PRO A 57 7.22 7.16 13.42
CA PRO A 57 6.00 6.39 13.43
C PRO A 57 6.34 4.90 13.47
N LEU A 58 5.48 4.13 14.10
CA LEU A 58 5.58 2.68 14.08
C LEU A 58 4.42 2.14 13.24
N PHE A 59 4.75 1.52 12.12
CA PHE A 59 3.77 0.87 11.25
C PHE A 59 3.82 -0.64 11.50
N GLU A 60 2.76 -1.16 12.08
CA GLU A 60 2.64 -2.58 12.41
C GLU A 60 1.83 -3.31 11.35
N TRP A 61 2.42 -4.37 10.82
CA TRP A 61 1.78 -5.33 9.94
C TRP A 61 1.87 -6.71 10.58
N SER A 62 1.05 -7.65 10.14
CA SER A 62 1.03 -9.00 10.74
C SER A 62 2.37 -9.73 10.66
N ASP A 63 3.16 -9.43 9.63
CA ASP A 63 4.44 -10.09 9.36
C ASP A 63 5.66 -9.25 9.74
N ARG A 64 5.47 -7.95 10.00
CA ARG A 64 6.61 -7.04 10.15
C ARG A 64 6.19 -5.67 10.68
N ASN A 65 7.10 -5.04 11.42
CA ASN A 65 6.96 -3.65 11.85
C ASN A 65 8.00 -2.80 11.13
N SER A 66 7.65 -1.54 10.84
CA SER A 66 8.55 -0.60 10.21
C SER A 66 8.31 0.80 10.74
N SER A 67 9.36 1.62 10.78
CA SER A 67 9.27 3.04 11.11
C SER A 67 9.51 3.93 9.89
N SER A 68 9.67 3.36 8.73
CA SER A 68 9.94 4.10 7.48
C SER A 68 8.65 4.48 6.77
N TRP A 69 8.48 5.79 6.51
CA TRP A 69 7.37 6.32 5.72
C TRP A 69 7.41 5.79 4.28
N MET A 70 8.61 5.71 3.72
CA MET A 70 8.79 5.21 2.35
C MET A 70 8.42 3.74 2.24
N PHE A 71 8.82 2.94 3.23
CA PHE A 71 8.48 1.54 3.28
C PHE A 71 6.97 1.33 3.44
N GLU A 72 6.32 2.13 4.28
CA GLU A 72 4.88 2.04 4.47
C GLU A 72 4.13 2.34 3.17
N GLN A 73 4.53 3.38 2.45
CA GLN A 73 3.93 3.72 1.16
C GLN A 73 4.06 2.54 0.17
N TYR A 74 5.24 1.97 0.10
CA TYR A 74 5.50 0.81 -0.75
C TYR A 74 4.62 -0.37 -0.33
N ARG A 75 4.52 -0.64 0.96
CA ARG A 75 3.73 -1.75 1.50
C ARG A 75 2.24 -1.58 1.18
N ILE A 76 1.71 -0.38 1.30
CA ILE A 76 0.32 -0.09 0.94
C ILE A 76 0.08 -0.40 -0.54
N LYS A 77 0.95 0.10 -1.41
CA LYS A 77 0.84 -0.11 -2.86
C LYS A 77 0.95 -1.59 -3.22
N HIS A 78 1.86 -2.30 -2.61
CA HIS A 78 2.06 -3.72 -2.84
C HIS A 78 0.83 -4.53 -2.42
N THR A 79 0.28 -4.23 -1.27
CA THR A 79 -0.93 -4.89 -0.76
C THR A 79 -2.12 -4.59 -1.68
N LEU A 80 -2.29 -3.33 -2.07
CA LEU A 80 -3.36 -2.92 -2.97
C LEU A 80 -3.22 -3.59 -4.33
N HIS A 81 -2.02 -3.69 -4.86
CA HIS A 81 -1.74 -4.39 -6.12
C HIS A 81 -2.21 -5.84 -6.06
N LYS A 82 -1.86 -6.56 -5.00
CA LYS A 82 -2.31 -7.94 -4.81
C LYS A 82 -3.82 -8.06 -4.76
N MET A 83 -4.48 -7.13 -4.07
CA MET A 83 -5.93 -7.11 -3.94
C MET A 83 -6.61 -6.87 -5.29
N LEU A 84 -6.08 -5.92 -6.07
CA LEU A 84 -6.60 -5.63 -7.40
C LEU A 84 -6.45 -6.82 -8.33
N MET A 85 -5.33 -7.52 -8.27
CA MET A 85 -5.11 -8.72 -9.09
C MET A 85 -6.10 -9.83 -8.74
N LYS A 86 -6.38 -10.03 -7.46
CA LYS A 86 -7.37 -11.02 -7.03
C LYS A 86 -8.78 -10.67 -7.51
N GLU A 87 -9.17 -9.41 -7.36
CA GLU A 87 -10.48 -8.95 -7.82
C GLU A 87 -10.61 -9.04 -9.35
N ALA A 88 -9.53 -8.69 -10.06
CA ALA A 88 -9.50 -8.81 -11.52
C ALA A 88 -9.72 -10.27 -11.96
N LYS A 89 -9.07 -11.20 -11.27
CA LYS A 89 -9.23 -12.62 -11.57
C LYS A 89 -10.66 -13.09 -11.35
N LYS A 90 -11.30 -12.67 -10.27
CA LYS A 90 -12.70 -13.01 -10.00
C LYS A 90 -13.62 -12.54 -11.11
N HIS A 91 -13.45 -11.29 -11.56
CA HIS A 91 -14.27 -10.76 -12.66
C HIS A 91 -13.96 -11.42 -13.97
N PHE A 92 -12.70 -11.74 -14.24
CA PHE A 92 -12.31 -12.46 -15.43
C PHE A 92 -12.96 -13.85 -15.47
N ASP A 93 -12.90 -14.58 -14.35
CA ASP A 93 -13.50 -15.91 -14.26
C ASP A 93 -15.03 -15.87 -14.40
N ALA A 94 -15.66 -14.77 -14.03
CA ALA A 94 -17.08 -14.53 -14.21
C ALA A 94 -17.43 -13.95 -15.58
N CYS A 95 -16.47 -13.87 -16.51
CA CYS A 95 -16.62 -13.29 -17.84
C CYS A 95 -16.97 -11.80 -17.83
N GLU A 96 -16.67 -11.11 -16.76
CA GLU A 96 -16.85 -9.67 -16.64
C GLU A 96 -15.56 -8.96 -17.09
N PHE A 97 -15.22 -9.05 -18.36
CA PHE A 97 -13.93 -8.64 -18.90
C PHE A 97 -13.66 -7.15 -18.79
N LYS A 98 -14.70 -6.32 -18.91
CA LYS A 98 -14.53 -4.88 -18.79
C LYS A 98 -14.09 -4.48 -17.37
N LYS A 99 -14.71 -5.06 -16.36
CA LYS A 99 -14.35 -4.82 -14.96
C LYS A 99 -12.96 -5.35 -14.67
N ALA A 100 -12.63 -6.55 -15.15
CA ALA A 100 -11.30 -7.12 -15.01
C ALA A 100 -10.24 -6.23 -15.64
N HIS A 101 -10.49 -5.69 -16.82
CA HIS A 101 -9.57 -4.80 -17.50
C HIS A 101 -9.33 -3.50 -16.71
N GLN A 102 -10.38 -2.92 -16.15
CA GLN A 102 -10.27 -1.71 -15.34
C GLN A 102 -9.39 -1.95 -14.11
N LEU A 103 -9.60 -3.07 -13.44
CA LEU A 103 -8.81 -3.43 -12.26
C LEU A 103 -7.35 -3.71 -12.60
N LEU A 104 -7.11 -4.39 -13.72
CA LEU A 104 -5.75 -4.66 -14.19
C LEU A 104 -5.02 -3.37 -14.57
N THR A 105 -5.71 -2.42 -15.19
CA THR A 105 -5.14 -1.12 -15.53
C THR A 105 -4.67 -0.39 -14.27
N ARG A 106 -5.48 -0.40 -13.22
CA ARG A 106 -5.11 0.20 -11.92
C ARG A 106 -3.91 -0.53 -11.31
N ALA A 107 -3.89 -1.85 -11.39
CA ALA A 107 -2.77 -2.65 -10.89
C ALA A 107 -1.46 -2.34 -11.62
N VAL A 108 -1.53 -2.12 -12.93
CA VAL A 108 -0.35 -1.75 -13.74
C VAL A 108 0.21 -0.39 -13.31
N VAL A 109 -0.66 0.59 -13.04
CA VAL A 109 -0.22 1.90 -12.56
C VAL A 109 0.54 1.76 -11.23
N LEU A 110 0.01 0.98 -10.30
CA LEU A 110 0.68 0.72 -9.03
C LEU A 110 2.01 0.00 -9.22
N CYS A 111 2.06 -0.95 -10.14
CA CYS A 111 3.28 -1.68 -10.44
C CYS A 111 4.39 -0.74 -10.92
N LYS A 112 4.06 0.20 -11.81
CA LYS A 112 5.00 1.21 -12.28
C LYS A 112 5.52 2.09 -11.14
N GLU A 113 4.62 2.52 -10.25
CA GLU A 113 5.00 3.33 -9.09
C GLU A 113 5.92 2.55 -8.15
N MET A 114 5.63 1.26 -7.94
CA MET A 114 6.46 0.40 -7.11
C MET A 114 7.85 0.19 -7.69
N LEU A 115 7.97 0.04 -9.01
CA LEU A 115 9.26 -0.10 -9.67
C LEU A 115 10.15 1.14 -9.45
N VAL A 116 9.56 2.32 -9.53
CA VAL A 116 10.28 3.56 -9.24
C VAL A 116 10.71 3.61 -7.78
N ALA A 117 9.79 3.29 -6.87
CA ALA A 117 10.07 3.29 -5.44
C ALA A 117 11.13 2.24 -5.08
N GLU A 118 11.09 1.07 -5.70
CA GLU A 118 12.07 0.00 -5.52
C GLU A 118 13.48 0.48 -5.86
N PHE A 119 13.63 1.19 -6.94
CA PHE A 119 14.91 1.75 -7.36
C PHE A 119 15.49 2.68 -6.28
N VAL A 120 14.64 3.54 -5.71
CA VAL A 120 15.04 4.46 -4.65
C VAL A 120 15.33 3.72 -3.34
N MET A 121 14.60 2.65 -3.06
CA MET A 121 14.67 1.90 -1.81
C MET A 121 15.68 0.75 -1.82
N THR A 122 16.38 0.51 -2.93
CA THR A 122 17.32 -0.60 -3.05
C THR A 122 18.30 -0.72 -1.87
N PRO A 123 18.88 0.37 -1.36
CA PRO A 123 19.78 0.26 -0.21
C PRO A 123 19.11 -0.27 1.06
N TYR A 124 17.82 0.00 1.23
CA TYR A 124 17.05 -0.43 2.39
C TYR A 124 16.57 -1.88 2.25
N VAL A 125 16.24 -2.27 1.01
CA VAL A 125 15.72 -3.61 0.71
C VAL A 125 16.78 -4.69 0.86
N ARG A 126 18.06 -4.36 0.64
CA ARG A 126 19.17 -5.30 0.76
C ARG A 126 19.28 -5.96 2.14
N GLY A 127 18.80 -5.29 3.19
CA GLY A 127 18.76 -5.85 4.53
C GLY A 127 17.53 -6.67 4.84
N MET A 128 16.64 -6.89 3.87
CA MET A 128 15.34 -7.51 4.08
C MET A 128 15.12 -8.68 3.10
N PRO A 129 15.63 -9.89 3.41
CA PRO A 129 15.57 -11.02 2.48
C PRO A 129 14.18 -11.39 1.99
N GLU A 130 13.17 -11.24 2.85
CA GLU A 130 11.77 -11.55 2.50
C GLU A 130 11.25 -10.61 1.42
N LEU A 131 11.56 -9.33 1.53
CA LEU A 131 11.15 -8.34 0.55
C LEU A 131 11.87 -8.56 -0.79
N GLN A 132 13.15 -8.96 -0.73
CA GLN A 132 13.92 -9.31 -1.92
C GLN A 132 13.31 -10.51 -2.64
N LYS A 133 12.82 -11.51 -1.89
CA LYS A 133 12.12 -12.66 -2.47
C LYS A 133 10.85 -12.24 -3.21
N GLU A 134 10.06 -11.36 -2.61
CA GLU A 134 8.85 -10.85 -3.24
C GLU A 134 9.18 -10.12 -4.55
N HIS A 135 10.24 -9.33 -4.57
CA HIS A 135 10.69 -8.64 -5.78
C HIS A 135 11.14 -9.61 -6.86
N ALA A 136 11.82 -10.68 -6.48
CA ALA A 136 12.28 -11.69 -7.42
C ALA A 136 11.12 -12.48 -8.05
N LEU A 137 10.00 -12.60 -7.33
CA LEU A 137 8.80 -13.30 -7.81
C LEU A 137 7.86 -12.39 -8.59
N ALA A 138 8.04 -11.10 -8.49
CA ALA A 138 7.26 -10.12 -9.24
C ALA A 138 7.89 -9.90 -10.60
#